data_6e919dc3c25718322a011c6c8f7a9176
#
_entry.id   6e919dc3c25718322a011c6c8f7a9176
#
_cell.length_a   1.000
_cell.length_b   1.000
_cell.length_c   1.000
_cell.angle_alpha   90.00
_cell.angle_beta   90.00
_cell.angle_gamma   90.00
#
_symmetry.space_group_name_H-M   'P 1'
#
loop_
_entity.id
_entity.type
_entity.pdbx_description
1 polymer ?
#
loop_
_entity_poly.entity_id
_entity_poly.type
_entity_poly.pdbx_seq_one_letter_code
_entity_poly.pdbx_strand_id
1 'polypeptide(L)'
;MVFTDTSIYSMQFVGPPDTFGITIVSEGISIRSPNSAVAIEDNVFWMGNNEFYVYNGAVQKIPCTLRDFVFSDFNNLQAEKVFAGVNSSFSEIWWFYPSADSNEVDKYVIYNYQQQIWYYGSLNRTAWLDRGVNELPISASTDFYLYNHETGDDDGSTNPVSAGRNCHILLIPYLLPYAVISS
;
A
#
# COMPACT_ATOMS: atom_id res chain seq x y z
N MET A 1 12.22 -7.36 -9.12
CA MET A 1 11.21 -7.74 -10.15
C MET A 1 10.90 -6.52 -10.99
N VAL A 2 10.54 -6.72 -12.26
CA VAL A 2 10.12 -5.66 -13.18
C VAL A 2 8.70 -5.97 -13.62
N PHE A 3 7.79 -5.02 -13.39
CA PHE A 3 6.37 -5.13 -13.77
C PHE A 3 6.13 -4.33 -15.04
N THR A 4 5.35 -4.91 -15.94
CA THR A 4 4.81 -4.24 -17.11
C THR A 4 3.28 -4.35 -17.12
N ASP A 5 2.63 -3.78 -18.10
CA ASP A 5 1.16 -3.82 -18.19
C ASP A 5 0.59 -5.24 -18.30
N THR A 6 1.37 -6.19 -18.82
CA THR A 6 0.89 -7.55 -19.11
C THR A 6 1.81 -8.66 -18.64
N SER A 7 3.00 -8.34 -18.14
CA SER A 7 4.00 -9.36 -17.83
C SER A 7 4.89 -8.96 -16.67
N ILE A 8 5.46 -9.95 -16.02
CA ILE A 8 6.36 -9.80 -14.89
C ILE A 8 7.68 -10.48 -15.22
N TYR A 9 8.78 -9.75 -14.96
CA TYR A 9 10.13 -10.24 -15.20
C TYR A 9 10.95 -10.25 -13.90
N SER A 10 11.81 -11.24 -13.79
CA SER A 10 12.90 -11.24 -12.80
C SER A 10 14.17 -10.70 -13.48
N MET A 11 14.84 -9.77 -12.83
CA MET A 11 16.15 -9.27 -13.22
C MET A 11 17.15 -9.70 -12.14
N GLN A 12 18.20 -10.40 -12.56
CA GLN A 12 19.23 -10.90 -11.66
C GLN A 12 20.60 -10.52 -12.18
N PHE A 13 21.54 -10.25 -11.27
CA PHE A 13 22.93 -10.08 -11.64
C PHE A 13 23.53 -11.46 -11.98
N VAL A 14 24.05 -11.60 -13.19
CA VAL A 14 24.61 -12.88 -13.72
C VAL A 14 26.13 -12.81 -13.92
N GLY A 15 26.72 -11.62 -13.77
CA GLY A 15 28.16 -11.40 -13.98
C GLY A 15 28.53 -11.23 -15.46
N PRO A 16 29.84 -10.95 -15.72
CA PRO A 16 30.33 -10.77 -17.07
C PRO A 16 30.17 -12.04 -17.92
N PRO A 17 29.91 -11.91 -19.25
CA PRO A 17 29.84 -10.66 -20.02
C PRO A 17 28.49 -9.94 -19.89
N ASP A 18 27.43 -10.63 -19.52
CA ASP A 18 26.08 -10.11 -19.42
C ASP A 18 25.80 -9.71 -17.96
N THR A 19 25.94 -8.45 -17.66
CA THR A 19 25.83 -7.94 -16.28
C THR A 19 24.51 -8.34 -15.59
N PHE A 20 23.39 -8.30 -16.33
CA PHE A 20 22.07 -8.68 -15.84
C PHE A 20 21.37 -9.66 -16.79
N GLY A 21 20.81 -10.70 -16.22
CA GLY A 21 19.88 -11.61 -16.90
C GLY A 21 18.43 -11.21 -16.60
N ILE A 22 17.57 -11.25 -17.63
CA ILE A 22 16.14 -10.98 -17.50
C ILE A 22 15.39 -12.23 -17.92
N THR A 23 14.49 -12.70 -17.06
CA THR A 23 13.65 -13.89 -17.30
C THR A 23 12.19 -13.55 -17.07
N ILE A 24 11.32 -14.00 -17.97
CA ILE A 24 9.86 -13.92 -17.78
C ILE A 24 9.47 -14.80 -16.60
N VAL A 25 8.75 -14.23 -15.64
CA VAL A 25 8.21 -14.94 -14.48
C VAL A 25 6.75 -15.30 -14.72
N SER A 26 5.96 -14.40 -15.31
CA SER A 26 4.56 -14.62 -15.61
C SER A 26 4.07 -13.69 -16.72
N GLU A 27 3.11 -14.17 -17.50
CA GLU A 27 2.38 -13.41 -18.51
C GLU A 27 0.90 -13.35 -18.18
N GLY A 28 0.21 -12.32 -18.68
CA GLY A 28 -1.22 -12.13 -18.46
C GLY A 28 -1.57 -11.64 -17.06
N ILE A 29 -0.58 -11.23 -16.27
CA ILE A 29 -0.78 -10.67 -14.93
C ILE A 29 -0.29 -9.22 -14.95
N SER A 30 -1.18 -8.32 -14.55
CA SER A 30 -0.91 -6.89 -14.48
C SER A 30 -0.71 -6.43 -13.02
N ILE A 31 -0.05 -5.31 -12.88
CA ILE A 31 -0.03 -4.53 -11.64
C ILE A 31 -1.05 -3.39 -11.74
N ARG A 32 -1.71 -3.05 -10.64
CA ARG A 32 -2.77 -2.03 -10.63
C ARG A 32 -2.23 -0.62 -10.79
N SER A 33 -1.12 -0.32 -10.12
CA SER A 33 -0.36 0.92 -10.22
C SER A 33 1.12 0.64 -9.96
N PRO A 34 2.03 1.52 -10.35
CA PRO A 34 3.46 1.35 -10.08
C PRO A 34 3.78 1.20 -8.58
N ASN A 35 2.96 1.78 -7.71
CA ASN A 35 3.16 1.79 -6.26
C ASN A 35 2.33 0.73 -5.53
N SER A 36 1.61 -0.16 -6.22
CA SER A 36 0.75 -1.17 -5.59
C SER A 36 1.46 -2.47 -5.25
N ALA A 37 2.78 -2.51 -5.30
CA ALA A 37 3.61 -3.65 -4.91
C ALA A 37 4.50 -3.32 -3.71
N VAL A 38 4.68 -4.31 -2.84
CA VAL A 38 5.63 -4.27 -1.71
C VAL A 38 6.45 -5.55 -1.67
N ALA A 39 7.70 -5.42 -1.23
CA ALA A 39 8.58 -6.54 -0.97
C ALA A 39 8.72 -6.74 0.54
N ILE A 40 8.57 -7.98 0.99
CA ILE A 40 8.75 -8.39 2.38
C ILE A 40 9.62 -9.63 2.37
N GLU A 41 10.83 -9.49 2.90
CA GLU A 41 11.84 -10.56 2.81
C GLU A 41 12.06 -11.00 1.35
N ASP A 42 11.86 -12.28 1.06
CA ASP A 42 12.00 -12.84 -0.29
C ASP A 42 10.69 -12.87 -1.09
N ASN A 43 9.62 -12.31 -0.54
CA ASN A 43 8.31 -12.30 -1.18
C ASN A 43 7.97 -10.90 -1.73
N VAL A 44 7.27 -10.88 -2.86
CA VAL A 44 6.71 -9.65 -3.42
C VAL A 44 5.20 -9.81 -3.52
N PHE A 45 4.48 -8.86 -2.93
CA PHE A 45 3.02 -8.82 -2.93
C PHE A 45 2.54 -7.63 -3.75
N TRP A 46 1.46 -7.80 -4.52
CA TRP A 46 0.89 -6.67 -5.27
C TRP A 46 -0.61 -6.82 -5.53
N MET A 47 -1.23 -5.69 -5.75
CA MET A 47 -2.61 -5.60 -6.22
C MET A 47 -2.60 -5.57 -7.75
N GLY A 48 -3.26 -6.52 -8.37
CA GLY A 48 -3.53 -6.54 -9.81
C GLY A 48 -4.87 -5.88 -10.15
N ASN A 49 -5.34 -6.05 -11.38
CA ASN A 49 -6.58 -5.41 -11.83
C ASN A 49 -7.83 -5.96 -11.13
N ASN A 50 -7.86 -7.24 -10.80
CA ASN A 50 -9.02 -7.89 -10.17
C ASN A 50 -8.64 -8.92 -9.11
N GLU A 51 -7.36 -9.04 -8.76
CA GLU A 51 -6.84 -10.06 -7.85
C GLU A 51 -5.65 -9.52 -7.08
N PHE A 52 -5.32 -10.18 -6.00
CA PHE A 52 -4.08 -9.98 -5.25
C PHE A 52 -3.12 -11.13 -5.52
N TYR A 53 -1.85 -10.82 -5.60
CA TYR A 53 -0.82 -11.78 -5.97
C TYR A 53 0.35 -11.75 -5.01
N VAL A 54 1.06 -12.88 -4.95
CA VAL A 54 2.35 -13.02 -4.28
C VAL A 54 3.33 -13.74 -5.22
N TYR A 55 4.57 -13.31 -5.17
CA TYR A 55 5.71 -14.01 -5.73
C TYR A 55 6.60 -14.51 -4.60
N ASN A 56 6.82 -15.81 -4.54
CA ASN A 56 7.71 -16.50 -3.58
C ASN A 56 8.58 -17.56 -4.30
N GLY A 57 9.06 -17.22 -5.49
CA GLY A 57 9.68 -18.15 -6.45
C GLY A 57 8.75 -18.52 -7.60
N ALA A 58 7.44 -18.41 -7.40
CA ALA A 58 6.40 -18.52 -8.43
C ALA A 58 5.29 -17.51 -8.16
N VAL A 59 4.59 -17.06 -9.20
CA VAL A 59 3.45 -16.15 -9.06
C VAL A 59 2.21 -16.96 -8.67
N GLN A 60 1.58 -16.56 -7.58
CA GLN A 60 0.37 -17.18 -7.04
C GLN A 60 -0.68 -16.12 -6.75
N LYS A 61 -1.96 -16.46 -6.91
CA LYS A 61 -3.07 -15.64 -6.43
C LYS A 61 -3.23 -15.82 -4.93
N ILE A 62 -3.46 -14.72 -4.24
CA ILE A 62 -3.83 -14.73 -2.82
C ILE A 62 -5.36 -14.80 -2.76
N PRO A 63 -5.95 -15.86 -2.18
CA PRO A 63 -7.39 -15.92 -1.99
C PRO A 63 -7.87 -14.74 -1.12
N CYS A 64 -8.76 -13.92 -1.66
CA CYS A 64 -9.28 -12.76 -0.95
C CYS A 64 -10.81 -12.87 -0.79
N THR A 65 -11.25 -12.96 0.46
CA THR A 65 -12.68 -13.01 0.79
C THR A 65 -13.40 -11.69 0.54
N LEU A 66 -12.65 -10.58 0.46
CA LEU A 66 -13.14 -9.23 0.21
C LEU A 66 -12.98 -8.79 -1.25
N ARG A 67 -12.54 -9.70 -2.13
CA ARG A 67 -12.22 -9.39 -3.53
C ARG A 67 -13.34 -8.64 -4.24
N ASP A 68 -14.52 -9.19 -4.26
CA ASP A 68 -15.65 -8.61 -4.97
C ASP A 68 -16.09 -7.28 -4.34
N PHE A 69 -15.99 -7.15 -3.02
CA PHE A 69 -16.25 -5.90 -2.32
C PHE A 69 -15.28 -4.79 -2.72
N VAL A 70 -13.97 -5.08 -2.73
CA VAL A 70 -12.93 -4.10 -3.07
C VAL A 70 -13.00 -3.69 -4.53
N PHE A 71 -13.06 -4.66 -5.46
CA PHE A 71 -12.98 -4.36 -6.89
C PHE A 71 -14.30 -3.86 -7.49
N SER A 72 -15.45 -4.09 -6.84
CA SER A 72 -16.71 -3.47 -7.26
C SER A 72 -16.84 -2.00 -6.84
N ASP A 73 -16.17 -1.62 -5.76
CA ASP A 73 -16.14 -0.26 -5.23
C ASP A 73 -14.81 0.44 -5.54
N PHE A 74 -14.38 0.37 -6.78
CA PHE A 74 -13.07 0.88 -7.19
C PHE A 74 -13.21 1.94 -8.30
N ASN A 75 -12.60 3.13 -8.09
CA ASN A 75 -12.51 4.15 -9.13
C ASN A 75 -11.40 3.82 -10.13
N ASN A 76 -11.77 3.22 -11.25
CA ASN A 76 -10.82 2.84 -12.29
C ASN A 76 -10.10 4.02 -12.96
N LEU A 77 -10.72 5.22 -12.96
CA LEU A 77 -10.10 6.42 -13.55
C LEU A 77 -8.96 6.97 -12.69
N GLN A 78 -8.93 6.61 -11.41
CA GLN A 78 -7.91 7.04 -10.45
C GLN A 78 -7.02 5.87 -9.99
N ALA A 79 -6.94 4.79 -10.77
CA ALA A 79 -6.21 3.59 -10.44
C ALA A 79 -4.71 3.83 -10.16
N GLU A 80 -4.12 4.81 -10.79
CA GLU A 80 -2.72 5.22 -10.61
C GLU A 80 -2.40 5.71 -9.19
N LYS A 81 -3.42 6.13 -8.43
CA LYS A 81 -3.28 6.58 -7.04
C LYS A 81 -3.19 5.44 -6.02
N VAL A 82 -3.42 4.21 -6.45
CA VAL A 82 -3.29 3.04 -5.57
C VAL A 82 -1.84 2.90 -5.14
N PHE A 83 -1.64 2.67 -3.86
CA PHE A 83 -0.33 2.34 -3.34
C PHE A 83 -0.42 1.30 -2.24
N ALA A 84 0.69 0.62 -2.02
CA ALA A 84 0.82 -0.38 -0.98
C ALA A 84 1.79 0.10 0.11
N GLY A 85 1.53 -0.33 1.33
CA GLY A 85 2.39 -0.10 2.48
C GLY A 85 2.50 -1.36 3.32
N VAL A 86 3.56 -1.45 4.10
CA VAL A 86 3.78 -2.53 5.06
C VAL A 86 3.59 -1.99 6.46
N ASN A 87 2.96 -2.77 7.33
CA ASN A 87 2.99 -2.59 8.77
C ASN A 87 3.66 -3.82 9.38
N SER A 88 4.97 -3.74 9.51
CA SER A 88 5.81 -4.86 9.95
C SER A 88 5.51 -5.31 11.38
N SER A 89 5.00 -4.42 12.23
CA SER A 89 4.63 -4.72 13.62
C SER A 89 3.52 -5.76 13.73
N PHE A 90 2.62 -5.79 12.75
CA PHE A 90 1.44 -6.66 12.74
C PHE A 90 1.45 -7.68 11.59
N SER A 91 2.54 -7.74 10.83
CA SER A 91 2.66 -8.65 9.67
C SER A 91 1.59 -8.38 8.61
N GLU A 92 1.39 -7.13 8.27
CA GLU A 92 0.31 -6.66 7.41
C GLU A 92 0.82 -5.94 6.18
N ILE A 93 0.07 -6.13 5.09
CA ILE A 93 0.19 -5.37 3.85
C ILE A 93 -1.10 -4.59 3.68
N TRP A 94 -0.96 -3.30 3.48
CA TRP A 94 -2.03 -2.37 3.25
C TRP A 94 -2.04 -1.93 1.81
N TRP A 95 -3.19 -2.03 1.12
CA TRP A 95 -3.42 -1.40 -0.17
C TRP A 95 -4.44 -0.30 0.01
N PHE A 96 -4.02 0.90 -0.28
CA PHE A 96 -4.85 2.09 -0.25
C PHE A 96 -5.37 2.37 -1.65
N TYR A 97 -6.68 2.63 -1.76
CA TYR A 97 -7.32 2.80 -3.05
C TYR A 97 -8.45 3.83 -3.00
N PRO A 98 -8.78 4.50 -4.14
CA PRO A 98 -9.94 5.36 -4.25
C PRO A 98 -11.21 4.53 -4.46
N SER A 99 -12.25 4.80 -3.66
CA SER A 99 -13.58 4.22 -3.88
C SER A 99 -14.23 4.76 -5.15
N ALA A 100 -15.31 4.11 -5.59
CA ALA A 100 -16.02 4.45 -6.84
C ALA A 100 -16.44 5.93 -6.91
N ASP A 101 -16.81 6.51 -5.78
CA ASP A 101 -17.28 7.89 -5.67
C ASP A 101 -16.19 8.91 -5.30
N SER A 102 -14.94 8.46 -5.13
CA SER A 102 -13.83 9.31 -4.71
C SER A 102 -12.78 9.50 -5.81
N ASN A 103 -12.27 10.73 -5.93
CA ASN A 103 -11.11 11.03 -6.76
C ASN A 103 -9.78 10.94 -6.00
N GLU A 104 -9.82 10.78 -4.69
CA GLU A 104 -8.66 10.62 -3.82
C GLU A 104 -8.76 9.28 -3.08
N VAL A 105 -7.61 8.82 -2.58
CA VAL A 105 -7.54 7.61 -1.79
C VAL A 105 -8.30 7.81 -0.48
N ASP A 106 -9.32 7.00 -0.25
CA ASP A 106 -10.23 7.10 0.89
C ASP A 106 -10.50 5.76 1.57
N LYS A 107 -10.09 4.66 0.95
CA LYS A 107 -10.27 3.31 1.47
C LYS A 107 -8.97 2.51 1.48
N TYR A 108 -8.99 1.48 2.30
CA TYR A 108 -7.91 0.52 2.36
C TYR A 108 -8.42 -0.92 2.51
N VAL A 109 -7.61 -1.84 2.06
CA VAL A 109 -7.72 -3.26 2.36
C VAL A 109 -6.38 -3.77 2.89
N ILE A 110 -6.44 -4.61 3.91
CA ILE A 110 -5.27 -5.16 4.59
C ILE A 110 -5.26 -6.66 4.43
N TYR A 111 -4.09 -7.20 4.19
CA TYR A 111 -3.81 -8.62 4.25
C TYR A 111 -2.78 -8.89 5.34
N ASN A 112 -3.19 -9.62 6.39
CA ASN A 112 -2.25 -10.17 7.34
C ASN A 112 -1.65 -11.45 6.75
N TYR A 113 -0.35 -11.39 6.38
CA TYR A 113 0.28 -12.49 5.64
C TYR A 113 0.69 -13.67 6.53
N GLN A 114 0.72 -13.50 7.87
CA GLN A 114 0.93 -14.62 8.80
C GLN A 114 -0.36 -15.38 9.09
N GLN A 115 -1.45 -14.65 9.37
CA GLN A 115 -2.76 -15.22 9.70
C GLN A 115 -3.60 -15.55 8.47
N GLN A 116 -3.25 -14.99 7.30
CA GLN A 116 -4.00 -15.10 6.04
C GLN A 116 -5.44 -14.55 6.16
N ILE A 117 -5.60 -13.46 6.88
CA ILE A 117 -6.88 -12.80 7.14
C ILE A 117 -6.91 -11.44 6.44
N TRP A 118 -8.09 -11.06 5.97
CA TRP A 118 -8.34 -9.80 5.30
C TRP A 118 -9.17 -8.86 6.17
N TYR A 119 -8.80 -7.57 6.13
CA TYR A 119 -9.53 -6.48 6.77
C TYR A 119 -9.73 -5.36 5.76
N TYR A 120 -10.69 -4.48 6.01
CA TYR A 120 -10.92 -3.29 5.20
C TYR A 120 -11.42 -2.13 6.07
N GLY A 121 -11.31 -0.93 5.55
CA GLY A 121 -11.81 0.26 6.20
C GLY A 121 -11.68 1.51 5.34
N SER A 122 -11.98 2.65 5.92
CA SER A 122 -11.87 3.96 5.29
C SER A 122 -10.82 4.78 5.99
N LEU A 123 -9.87 5.33 5.23
CA LEU A 123 -8.80 6.16 5.74
C LEU A 123 -8.18 6.96 4.58
N ASN A 124 -8.19 8.29 4.70
CA ASN A 124 -7.62 9.19 3.71
C ASN A 124 -6.11 9.27 3.88
N ARG A 125 -5.36 8.53 3.07
CA ARG A 125 -3.90 8.55 3.07
C ARG A 125 -3.37 8.59 1.64
N THR A 126 -2.29 9.33 1.45
CA THR A 126 -1.65 9.53 0.15
C THR A 126 -0.28 8.88 0.06
N ALA A 127 0.33 8.57 1.20
CA ALA A 127 1.59 7.86 1.30
C ALA A 127 1.69 7.16 2.64
N TRP A 128 2.48 6.10 2.70
CA TRP A 128 2.73 5.30 3.89
C TRP A 128 4.20 4.95 4.01
N LEU A 129 4.74 5.07 5.23
CA LEU A 129 6.08 4.64 5.59
C LEU A 129 5.97 3.73 6.82
N ASP A 130 6.49 2.53 6.72
CA ASP A 130 6.60 1.62 7.87
C ASP A 130 7.54 2.19 8.94
N ARG A 131 7.45 1.65 10.13
CA ARG A 131 8.17 2.15 11.32
C ARG A 131 9.68 2.39 11.10
N GLY A 132 10.41 1.58 10.40
CA GLY A 132 11.84 1.77 10.06
C GLY A 132 12.69 2.37 11.21
N VAL A 133 13.28 3.54 10.97
CA VAL A 133 14.02 4.31 11.98
C VAL A 133 13.08 5.01 12.97
N ASN A 134 11.86 5.27 12.58
CA ASN A 134 10.81 5.79 13.45
C ASN A 134 10.19 4.63 14.23
N GLU A 135 9.82 4.87 15.46
CA GLU A 135 9.20 3.84 16.32
C GLU A 135 7.83 3.41 15.81
N LEU A 136 7.16 4.27 15.05
CA LEU A 136 5.78 4.13 14.59
C LEU A 136 5.68 4.32 13.08
N PRO A 137 4.71 3.67 12.40
CA PRO A 137 4.41 3.97 11.02
C PRO A 137 3.90 5.41 10.85
N ILE A 138 4.29 6.04 9.74
CA ILE A 138 3.91 7.42 9.42
C ILE A 138 3.18 7.43 8.08
N SER A 139 2.13 8.23 7.97
CA SER A 139 1.45 8.45 6.71
C SER A 139 1.17 9.93 6.44
N ALA A 140 1.10 10.28 5.17
CA ALA A 140 0.59 11.57 4.73
C ALA A 140 -0.91 11.47 4.39
N SER A 141 -1.63 12.58 4.57
CA SER A 141 -3.06 12.65 4.27
C SER A 141 -3.37 13.82 3.32
N THR A 142 -4.55 13.80 2.73
CA THR A 142 -5.07 14.84 1.83
C THR A 142 -5.32 16.18 2.53
N ASP A 143 -5.35 16.20 3.85
CA ASP A 143 -5.46 17.41 4.68
C ASP A 143 -4.11 18.11 4.94
N PHE A 144 -3.03 17.64 4.29
CA PHE A 144 -1.65 18.14 4.40
C PHE A 144 -0.98 17.92 5.74
N TYR A 145 -1.48 16.95 6.54
CA TYR A 145 -0.84 16.54 7.79
C TYR A 145 -0.12 15.21 7.63
N LEU A 146 0.86 15.00 8.50
CA LEU A 146 1.46 13.69 8.74
C LEU A 146 0.86 13.09 10.01
N TYR A 147 0.61 11.80 9.96
CA TYR A 147 0.02 11.05 11.05
C TYR A 147 0.95 9.92 11.47
N ASN A 148 1.20 9.81 12.78
CA ASN A 148 1.72 8.59 13.37
C ASN A 148 0.58 7.60 13.53
N HIS A 149 0.80 6.36 13.13
CA HIS A 149 -0.14 5.27 13.33
C HIS A 149 0.28 4.40 14.51
N GLU A 150 -0.63 3.55 14.97
CA GLU A 150 -0.42 2.61 16.07
C GLU A 150 -0.07 3.32 17.40
N THR A 151 -0.69 4.45 17.67
CA THR A 151 -0.51 5.24 18.90
C THR A 151 -1.76 5.20 19.77
N GLY A 152 -1.72 4.46 20.87
CA GLY A 152 -2.83 4.39 21.83
C GLY A 152 -3.96 3.43 21.46
N ASP A 153 -5.03 3.41 22.23
CA ASP A 153 -6.12 2.44 22.17
C ASP A 153 -7.44 3.02 21.65
N ASP A 154 -7.52 4.32 21.42
CA ASP A 154 -8.68 5.02 20.86
C ASP A 154 -8.27 6.20 19.98
N ASP A 155 -9.15 6.65 19.11
CA ASP A 155 -8.94 7.80 18.22
C ASP A 155 -9.43 9.13 18.85
N GLY A 156 -9.75 9.11 20.15
CA GLY A 156 -10.35 10.24 20.85
C GLY A 156 -11.85 10.41 20.56
N SER A 157 -12.45 9.53 19.78
CA SER A 157 -13.89 9.50 19.56
C SER A 157 -14.62 8.74 20.67
N THR A 158 -15.92 8.96 20.80
CA THR A 158 -16.77 8.25 21.77
C THR A 158 -17.04 6.78 21.39
N ASN A 159 -16.65 6.38 20.20
CA ASN A 159 -16.77 5.00 19.75
C ASN A 159 -15.39 4.35 19.74
N PRO A 160 -15.16 3.29 20.54
CA PRO A 160 -13.89 2.56 20.45
C PRO A 160 -13.75 1.99 19.02
N VAL A 161 -12.68 2.34 18.36
CA VAL A 161 -12.34 1.76 17.07
C VAL A 161 -12.09 0.28 17.32
N SER A 162 -12.91 -0.59 16.74
CA SER A 162 -12.88 -2.03 16.95
C SER A 162 -11.60 -2.73 16.47
N ALA A 163 -10.58 -1.96 16.09
CA ALA A 163 -9.29 -2.43 15.59
C ALA A 163 -8.08 -1.72 16.20
N GLY A 164 -8.21 -0.95 17.29
CA GLY A 164 -7.06 -0.44 18.05
C GLY A 164 -5.99 0.33 17.25
N ARG A 165 -6.39 1.04 16.19
CA ARG A 165 -5.43 1.66 15.27
C ARG A 165 -5.59 3.15 15.24
N ASN A 166 -4.98 3.78 16.21
CA ASN A 166 -5.07 5.22 16.38
C ASN A 166 -4.00 5.97 15.59
N CYS A 167 -4.39 7.14 15.12
CA CYS A 167 -3.50 8.08 14.47
C CYS A 167 -3.39 9.35 15.33
N HIS A 168 -2.18 9.79 15.64
CA HIS A 168 -1.93 11.13 16.15
C HIS A 168 -1.32 12.02 15.06
N ILE A 169 -1.75 13.27 15.03
CA ILE A 169 -1.19 14.27 14.10
C ILE A 169 0.27 14.53 14.51
N LEU A 170 1.18 14.27 13.58
CA LEU A 170 2.56 14.69 13.72
C LEU A 170 2.69 16.12 13.16
N LEU A 171 2.69 17.11 14.04
CA LEU A 171 3.00 18.48 13.64
C LEU A 171 4.51 18.55 13.37
N ILE A 172 4.90 18.63 12.11
CA ILE A 172 6.28 18.95 11.73
C ILE A 172 6.42 20.47 11.73
N PRO A 173 7.16 21.07 12.68
CA PRO A 173 7.27 22.53 12.81
C PRO A 173 8.07 23.20 11.69
N TYR A 174 8.51 22.50 10.66
CA TYR A 174 9.43 23.00 9.63
C TYR A 174 8.89 22.99 8.20
N LEU A 175 7.61 22.80 7.96
CA LEU A 175 7.03 22.85 6.60
C LEU A 175 6.30 24.15 6.26
N LEU A 176 6.73 25.27 6.89
CA LEU A 176 6.40 26.61 6.41
C LEU A 176 7.64 27.49 6.52
N PRO A 177 8.29 27.79 5.39
CA PRO A 177 8.17 29.15 4.92
C PRO A 177 8.22 29.25 3.40
N TYR A 178 7.07 29.37 2.75
CA TYR A 178 6.91 30.13 1.50
C TYR A 178 5.41 30.43 1.32
N ALA A 179 4.83 31.10 2.28
CA ALA A 179 3.69 31.95 1.98
C ALA A 179 4.26 33.19 1.28
N VAL A 180 4.28 33.22 -0.03
CA VAL A 180 4.48 34.46 -0.78
C VAL A 180 3.27 35.33 -0.50
N ILE A 181 3.44 36.32 0.36
CA ILE A 181 2.50 37.43 0.48
C ILE A 181 2.72 38.28 -0.77
N SER A 182 1.85 38.16 -1.75
CA SER A 182 1.73 39.14 -2.81
C SER A 182 0.88 40.30 -2.30
N SER A 183 1.53 41.44 -2.15
CA SER A 183 0.90 42.73 -2.00
C SER A 183 0.01 43.11 -3.19
#